data_4d07c20bc69e0c126bcf6dc1054e4de6
#
_entry.id   4d07c20bc69e0c126bcf6dc1054e4de6
#
_cell.length_a   1.000
_cell.length_b   1.000
_cell.length_c   1.000
_cell.angle_alpha   90.00
_cell.angle_beta   90.00
_cell.angle_gamma   90.00
#
_symmetry.space_group_name_H-M   'P 1'
#
loop_
_entity.id
_entity.type
_entity.pdbx_description
1 polymer ?
#
loop_
_entity_poly.entity_id
_entity_poly.type
_entity_poly.pdbx_seq_one_letter_code
_entity_poly.pdbx_strand_id
1 'polypeptide(L)'
;IKALAHPARIAIMEYLCEVNSCICGAIVNELPLSQPTISQHLKELKNAGLIKGTVEGTSICYCIDEKEWTSAHNYLNSVFSAYTPKNKCC
;
A
#
# COMPACT_ATOMS: atom_id res chain seq x y z
N ILE A 1 1.47 -9.07 -2.61
CA ILE A 1 1.53 -9.23 -1.14
C ILE A 1 2.94 -9.06 -0.61
N LYS A 2 3.91 -9.55 -1.36
CA LYS A 2 5.32 -9.37 -0.97
C LYS A 2 5.69 -7.90 -0.78
N ALA A 3 5.10 -7.03 -1.58
CA ALA A 3 5.36 -5.60 -1.49
C ALA A 3 4.88 -5.01 -0.16
N LEU A 4 3.93 -5.64 0.51
CA LEU A 4 3.44 -5.19 1.81
C LEU A 4 4.27 -5.69 2.99
N ALA A 5 5.25 -6.53 2.73
CA ALA A 5 6.07 -7.13 3.80
C ALA A 5 7.16 -6.18 4.30
N HIS A 6 6.82 -4.92 4.49
CA HIS A 6 7.75 -3.91 5.00
C HIS A 6 6.94 -2.85 5.76
N PRO A 7 7.32 -2.55 7.01
CA PRO A 7 6.55 -1.59 7.81
C PRO A 7 6.36 -0.23 7.16
N ALA A 8 7.39 0.28 6.46
CA ALA A 8 7.27 1.57 5.79
C ALA A 8 6.24 1.53 4.66
N ARG A 9 6.13 0.41 3.96
CA ARG A 9 5.16 0.28 2.87
C ARG A 9 3.74 0.17 3.41
N ILE A 10 3.56 -0.51 4.53
CA ILE A 10 2.28 -0.54 5.21
C ILE A 10 1.88 0.86 5.63
N ALA A 11 2.82 1.63 6.19
CA ALA A 11 2.54 3.00 6.61
C ALA A 11 2.13 3.89 5.43
N ILE A 12 2.77 3.72 4.28
CA ILE A 12 2.40 4.45 3.06
C ILE A 12 0.97 4.10 2.65
N MET A 13 0.64 2.81 2.64
CA MET A 13 -0.71 2.38 2.26
C MET A 13 -1.76 2.88 3.25
N GLU A 14 -1.45 2.85 4.54
CA GLU A 14 -2.35 3.39 5.56
C GLU A 14 -2.62 4.88 5.33
N TYR A 15 -1.58 5.63 5.00
CA TYR A 15 -1.73 7.04 4.71
C TYR A 15 -2.60 7.28 3.49
N LEU A 16 -2.41 6.52 2.42
CA LEU A 16 -3.22 6.64 1.22
C LEU A 16 -4.68 6.28 1.49
N CYS A 17 -4.93 5.29 2.32
CA CYS A 17 -6.29 4.92 2.71
C CYS A 17 -6.95 6.03 3.53
N GLU A 18 -6.20 6.65 4.43
CA GLU A 18 -6.71 7.70 5.28
C GLU A 18 -7.10 8.93 4.49
N VAL A 19 -6.25 9.35 3.57
CA VAL A 19 -6.52 10.50 2.71
C VAL A 19 -7.65 10.20 1.73
N ASN A 20 -7.72 8.97 1.25
CA ASN A 20 -8.73 8.49 0.30
C ASN A 20 -8.78 9.32 -0.98
N SER A 21 -7.62 9.79 -1.43
CA SER A 21 -7.47 10.53 -2.67
C SER A 21 -6.06 10.38 -3.20
N CYS A 22 -5.81 10.89 -4.40
CA CYS A 22 -4.47 10.84 -4.97
C CYS A 22 -3.56 11.84 -4.27
N ILE A 23 -2.31 11.44 -4.06
CA ILE A 23 -1.30 12.24 -3.38
C ILE A 23 -0.20 12.61 -4.36
N CYS A 24 0.08 13.90 -4.46
CA CYS A 24 1.10 14.45 -5.36
C CYS A 24 2.22 15.10 -4.54
N GLY A 25 3.24 14.32 -4.23
CA GLY A 25 4.45 14.87 -3.61
C GLY A 25 4.38 15.15 -2.12
N ALA A 26 3.20 15.20 -1.52
CA ALA A 26 3.06 15.57 -0.11
C ALA A 26 3.40 14.44 0.86
N ILE A 27 3.49 13.22 0.38
CA ILE A 27 3.68 12.04 1.22
C ILE A 27 5.02 12.08 1.96
N VAL A 28 6.02 12.73 1.40
CA VAL A 28 7.34 12.85 2.01
C VAL A 28 7.27 13.58 3.34
N ASN A 29 6.39 14.55 3.43
CA ASN A 29 6.27 15.38 4.63
C ASN A 29 5.49 14.71 5.76
N GLU A 30 4.75 13.65 5.43
CA GLU A 30 3.88 12.98 6.40
C GLU A 30 4.54 11.76 7.03
N LEU A 31 5.64 11.29 6.48
CA LEU A 31 6.33 10.10 6.97
C LEU A 31 7.76 10.44 7.37
N PRO A 32 8.27 9.82 8.44
CA PRO A 32 9.62 10.09 8.92
C PRO A 32 10.69 9.35 8.10
N LEU A 33 10.63 9.51 6.79
CA LEU A 33 11.54 8.86 5.87
C LEU A 33 12.07 9.87 4.87
N SER A 34 13.25 9.61 4.35
CA SER A 34 13.83 10.48 3.32
C SER A 34 13.10 10.28 1.99
N GLN A 35 13.15 11.31 1.14
CA GLN A 35 12.50 11.23 -0.17
C GLN A 35 12.99 10.07 -1.03
N PRO A 36 14.31 9.78 -1.12
CA PRO A 36 14.76 8.62 -1.89
C PRO A 36 14.18 7.31 -1.38
N THR A 37 14.08 7.15 -0.07
CA THR A 37 13.52 5.95 0.55
C THR A 37 12.04 5.80 0.22
N ILE A 38 11.28 6.88 0.36
CA ILE A 38 9.86 6.87 0.02
C ILE A 38 9.66 6.58 -1.46
N SER A 39 10.46 7.20 -2.32
CA SER A 39 10.38 6.97 -3.77
C SER A 39 10.61 5.51 -4.12
N GLN A 40 11.57 4.86 -3.44
CA GLN A 40 11.84 3.45 -3.67
C GLN A 40 10.66 2.58 -3.25
N HIS A 41 10.07 2.86 -2.10
CA HIS A 41 8.91 2.12 -1.64
C HIS A 41 7.69 2.32 -2.55
N LEU A 42 7.47 3.54 -3.00
CA LEU A 42 6.39 3.83 -3.94
C LEU A 42 6.57 3.07 -5.26
N LYS A 43 7.81 2.99 -5.73
CA LYS A 43 8.11 2.25 -6.94
C LYS A 43 7.79 0.76 -6.77
N GLU A 44 8.17 0.20 -5.63
CA GLU A 44 7.89 -1.22 -5.36
C GLU A 44 6.39 -1.50 -5.26
N LEU A 45 5.65 -0.62 -4.60
CA LEU A 45 4.20 -0.75 -4.51
C LEU A 45 3.53 -0.62 -5.87
N LYS A 46 4.02 0.30 -6.70
CA LYS A 46 3.51 0.48 -8.06
C LYS A 46 3.78 -0.75 -8.92
N ASN A 47 4.99 -1.30 -8.83
CA ASN A 47 5.36 -2.49 -9.59
C ASN A 47 4.52 -3.69 -9.18
N ALA A 48 4.09 -3.75 -7.93
CA ALA A 48 3.21 -4.81 -7.44
C ALA A 48 1.75 -4.60 -7.82
N GLY A 49 1.41 -3.43 -8.35
CA GLY A 49 0.05 -3.13 -8.79
C GLY A 49 -0.86 -2.58 -7.72
N LEU A 50 -0.38 -2.37 -6.50
CA LEU A 50 -1.23 -1.89 -5.40
C LEU A 50 -1.55 -0.41 -5.51
N ILE A 51 -0.67 0.35 -6.13
CA ILE A 51 -0.91 1.77 -6.41
C ILE A 51 -0.63 2.04 -7.87
N LYS A 52 -1.17 3.14 -8.35
CA LYS A 52 -0.90 3.62 -9.72
C LYS A 52 -0.36 5.03 -9.63
N GLY A 53 0.55 5.36 -10.55
CA GLY A 53 1.15 6.68 -10.63
C GLY A 53 0.70 7.38 -11.89
N THR A 54 0.38 8.66 -11.75
CA THR A 54 0.00 9.52 -12.88
C THR A 54 0.91 10.73 -12.90
N VAL A 55 1.44 11.06 -14.06
CA VAL A 55 2.28 12.25 -14.20
C VAL A 55 1.39 13.49 -14.31
N GLU A 56 1.61 14.42 -13.38
CA GLU A 56 0.88 15.69 -13.34
C GLU A 56 1.92 16.80 -13.37
N GLY A 57 2.14 17.37 -14.56
CA GLY A 57 3.18 18.36 -14.74
C GLY A 57 4.57 17.79 -14.43
N THR A 58 5.25 18.35 -13.43
CA THR A 58 6.57 17.88 -13.00
C THR A 58 6.49 16.91 -11.82
N SER A 59 5.30 16.58 -11.35
CA SER A 59 5.09 15.71 -10.21
C SER A 59 4.44 14.40 -10.63
N ILE A 60 4.61 13.37 -9.80
CA ILE A 60 3.90 12.11 -9.96
C ILE A 60 2.90 12.00 -8.83
N CYS A 61 1.64 11.77 -9.17
CA CYS A 61 0.58 11.58 -8.19
C CYS A 61 0.30 10.10 -8.04
N TYR A 62 0.11 9.64 -6.80
CA TYR A 62 -0.11 8.23 -6.50
C TYR A 62 -1.49 8.02 -5.91
N CYS A 63 -2.18 7.00 -6.41
CA CYS A 63 -3.50 6.60 -5.93
C CYS A 63 -3.49 5.10 -5.70
N ILE A 64 -4.36 4.62 -4.81
CA ILE A 64 -4.57 3.19 -4.67
C ILE A 64 -5.21 2.67 -5.95
N ASP A 65 -4.69 1.56 -6.47
CA ASP A 65 -5.35 0.85 -7.57
C ASP A 65 -6.46 0.02 -6.95
N GLU A 66 -7.68 0.51 -7.05
CA GLU A 66 -8.82 -0.08 -6.37
C GLU A 66 -9.05 -1.55 -6.75
N LYS A 67 -8.88 -1.87 -8.01
CA LYS A 67 -9.08 -3.24 -8.49
C LYS A 67 -8.07 -4.19 -7.86
N GLU A 68 -6.80 -3.83 -7.89
CA GLU A 68 -5.74 -4.68 -7.33
C GLU A 68 -5.79 -4.71 -5.81
N TRP A 69 -6.15 -3.59 -5.20
CA TRP A 69 -6.33 -3.53 -3.76
C TRP A 69 -7.44 -4.47 -3.30
N THR A 70 -8.58 -4.43 -3.99
CA THR A 70 -9.72 -5.28 -3.68
C THR A 70 -9.38 -6.75 -3.86
N SER A 71 -8.64 -7.07 -4.92
CA SER A 71 -8.21 -8.43 -5.18
C SER A 71 -7.32 -8.95 -4.06
N ALA A 72 -6.34 -8.15 -3.63
CA ALA A 72 -5.44 -8.52 -2.54
C ALA A 72 -6.21 -8.66 -1.22
N HIS A 73 -7.12 -7.75 -0.96
CA HIS A 73 -7.95 -7.80 0.24
C HIS A 73 -8.78 -9.08 0.30
N ASN A 74 -9.41 -9.43 -0.81
CA ASN A 74 -10.24 -10.63 -0.87
C ASN A 74 -9.41 -11.89 -0.66
N TYR A 75 -8.22 -11.92 -1.23
CA TYR A 75 -7.33 -13.07 -1.05
C TYR A 75 -6.89 -13.22 0.40
N LEU A 76 -6.43 -12.15 1.01
CA LEU A 76 -5.99 -12.17 2.41
C LEU A 76 -7.14 -12.48 3.36
N ASN A 77 -8.31 -11.93 3.09
CA ASN A 77 -9.49 -12.20 3.88
C ASN A 77 -9.85 -13.69 3.82
N SER A 78 -9.72 -14.29 2.65
CA SER A 78 -9.95 -15.71 2.46
C SER A 78 -8.97 -16.55 3.29
N VAL A 79 -7.69 -16.17 3.28
CA VAL A 79 -6.67 -16.87 4.04
C VAL A 79 -6.94 -16.75 5.55
N PHE A 80 -7.20 -15.54 6.02
CA PHE A 80 -7.45 -15.32 7.45
C PHE A 80 -8.73 -15.99 7.92
N SER A 81 -9.74 -16.03 7.09
CA SER A 81 -11.02 -16.64 7.43
C SER A 81 -10.99 -18.17 7.37
N ALA A 82 -9.97 -18.74 6.75
CA ALA A 82 -9.86 -20.20 6.64
C ALA A 82 -9.57 -20.87 7.99
N TYR A 83 -9.00 -20.13 8.92
CA TYR A 83 -8.71 -20.66 10.24
C TYR A 83 -9.87 -20.39 11.20
N THR A 84 -10.41 -21.43 11.79
CA THR A 84 -11.38 -21.31 12.86
C THR A 84 -10.90 -22.16 14.02
N PRO A 85 -10.78 -21.58 15.22
CA PRO A 85 -10.31 -22.33 16.38
C PRO A 85 -11.39 -23.31 16.84
N LYS A 86 -11.15 -24.59 16.59
CA LYS A 86 -12.08 -25.66 17.00
C LYS A 86 -11.65 -26.33 18.26
N ASN A 87 -10.36 -26.48 18.44
CA ASN A 87 -9.77 -27.15 19.58
C ASN A 87 -8.70 -26.29 20.20
N LYS A 88 -8.49 -26.49 21.48
CA LYS A 88 -7.45 -25.79 22.21
C LYS A 88 -6.16 -26.61 22.21
N CYS A 89 -5.77 -27.08 21.06
CA CYS A 89 -4.45 -27.72 20.95
C CYS A 89 -3.44 -26.58 20.83
N CYS A 90 -2.38 -26.66 21.51
CA CYS A 90 -1.37 -25.63 21.67
C CYS A 90 -1.84 -24.60 22.70
#